data_664d98befd665c7f468a1d11e26c0ab2
#
_entry.id   664d98befd665c7f468a1d11e26c0ab2
#
_cell.length_a   1.000
_cell.length_b   1.000
_cell.length_c   1.000
_cell.angle_alpha   90.00
_cell.angle_beta   90.00
_cell.angle_gamma   90.00
#
_symmetry.space_group_name_H-M   'P 1'
#
loop_
_entity.id
_entity.type
_entity.pdbx_description
1 polymer ?
#
loop_
_entity_poly.entity_id
_entity_poly.type
_entity_poly.pdbx_seq_one_letter_code
_entity_poly.pdbx_strand_id
1 'polypeptide(L)'
;MYSRRDLLRLAAAAAPASRLLAWQDAQPHASGPPEVTFSSSVNVVNVFATVHDKQGKVVKNLLKDDFTLEEDGRAQAIRYFSQQSDLPLTLGLLVDTSASQRRVLEPERRASYKFLEQVLREDRDKAFVIHFDRQVELLQDLTSSRRDLERVLEDLEAQGPQPYRRGQGGGGPQYPQGGGGRGGTALYDSVLLASDELMRKQQGRKALILLTDGVDNGSKVPLSSAVESAQRADTLVYSIRFYDPSAYGNQSGFGGPGRGYGRHGGYGGPFPGSGGGPRPGTNRTADGKQVLERISEETGGGYAEVSGNETLDKIYARIEDELRSQYSLGYTSDQPGSGYRSIRVTTKIKNLTVRARQGYYARASN
;
A
#
# COMPACT_ATOMS: atom_id res chain seq x y z
N MET A 1 -7.63 41.38 -14.58
CA MET A 1 -8.95 40.73 -14.68
C MET A 1 -9.44 40.83 -16.12
N TYR A 2 -9.18 39.82 -16.94
CA TYR A 2 -9.80 39.65 -18.25
C TYR A 2 -10.34 38.24 -18.34
N SER A 3 -11.67 38.18 -18.59
CA SER A 3 -12.44 36.94 -18.63
C SER A 3 -12.33 36.25 -19.97
N ARG A 4 -12.25 34.91 -19.98
CA ARG A 4 -12.09 34.03 -21.13
C ARG A 4 -13.33 33.93 -22.07
N ARG A 5 -14.21 34.94 -22.10
CA ARG A 5 -15.49 34.88 -22.84
C ARG A 5 -15.58 35.77 -24.11
N ASP A 6 -14.52 36.52 -24.50
CA ASP A 6 -14.64 37.53 -25.54
C ASP A 6 -13.92 37.22 -26.88
N LEU A 7 -13.72 35.96 -27.23
CA LEU A 7 -13.07 35.55 -28.47
C LEU A 7 -13.92 34.64 -29.36
N LEU A 8 -15.13 35.04 -29.60
CA LEU A 8 -15.99 34.40 -30.63
C LEU A 8 -16.98 35.40 -31.24
N ARG A 9 -16.49 36.32 -32.07
CA ARG A 9 -17.32 37.02 -33.09
C ARG A 9 -16.42 37.65 -34.15
N LEU A 10 -16.83 37.51 -35.42
CA LEU A 10 -16.34 37.99 -36.69
C LEU A 10 -15.44 36.97 -37.45
N ALA A 11 -15.69 36.62 -38.69
CA ALA A 11 -16.54 37.21 -39.69
C ALA A 11 -16.89 36.15 -40.75
N ALA A 12 -18.13 36.17 -41.22
CA ALA A 12 -18.56 35.56 -42.47
C ALA A 12 -18.26 36.55 -43.61
N ALA A 13 -17.53 36.10 -44.65
CA ALA A 13 -17.42 36.81 -45.93
C ALA A 13 -17.51 35.79 -47.05
N ALA A 14 -18.52 35.94 -47.87
CA ALA A 14 -18.80 35.20 -49.10
C ALA A 14 -17.86 35.60 -50.24
N ALA A 15 -17.48 34.66 -51.07
CA ALA A 15 -16.83 34.94 -52.35
C ALA A 15 -17.23 33.89 -53.43
N PRO A 16 -17.25 34.24 -54.71
CA PRO A 16 -18.07 33.52 -55.69
C PRO A 16 -17.31 32.41 -56.43
N ALA A 17 -18.14 31.55 -57.02
CA ALA A 17 -17.73 30.43 -57.88
C ALA A 17 -17.00 30.88 -59.15
N SER A 18 -15.89 30.24 -59.44
CA SER A 18 -15.31 30.18 -60.78
C SER A 18 -15.06 28.72 -61.14
N ARG A 19 -15.85 28.26 -62.13
CA ARG A 19 -15.66 26.95 -62.76
C ARG A 19 -14.38 26.98 -63.63
N LEU A 20 -13.46 26.08 -63.35
CA LEU A 20 -12.46 25.66 -64.29
C LEU A 20 -12.47 24.13 -64.37
N LEU A 21 -12.93 23.66 -65.51
CA LEU A 21 -12.80 22.28 -65.98
C LEU A 21 -11.29 22.01 -66.20
N ALA A 22 -10.68 21.14 -65.43
CA ALA A 22 -9.40 20.56 -65.71
C ALA A 22 -9.57 19.05 -65.84
N TRP A 23 -9.09 18.52 -66.90
CA TRP A 23 -9.05 17.12 -67.27
C TRP A 23 -8.30 16.31 -66.17
N GLN A 24 -8.94 15.27 -65.71
CA GLN A 24 -8.33 14.26 -64.83
C GLN A 24 -7.64 13.24 -65.76
N ASP A 25 -6.31 13.30 -65.78
CA ASP A 25 -5.51 12.15 -66.19
C ASP A 25 -5.57 11.13 -65.05
N ALA A 26 -6.23 10.00 -65.33
CA ALA A 26 -6.27 8.87 -64.46
C ALA A 26 -4.88 8.23 -64.43
N GLN A 27 -4.11 8.51 -63.39
CA GLN A 27 -2.92 7.70 -63.07
C GLN A 27 -3.39 6.42 -62.38
N PRO A 28 -2.89 5.26 -62.79
CA PRO A 28 -3.18 4.02 -62.05
C PRO A 28 -2.43 4.06 -60.70
N HIS A 29 -3.22 4.05 -59.62
CA HIS A 29 -2.68 3.81 -58.30
C HIS A 29 -2.03 2.43 -58.29
N ALA A 30 -0.72 2.39 -58.34
CA ALA A 30 0.05 1.21 -57.99
C ALA A 30 -0.24 0.96 -56.49
N SER A 31 -1.10 -0.02 -56.21
CA SER A 31 -1.26 -0.58 -54.89
C SER A 31 0.05 -1.25 -54.52
N GLY A 32 0.90 -0.51 -53.80
CA GLY A 32 2.04 -1.08 -53.13
C GLY A 32 1.55 -2.17 -52.15
N PRO A 33 2.38 -3.19 -51.92
CA PRO A 33 2.01 -4.22 -50.96
C PRO A 33 1.70 -3.58 -49.61
N PRO A 34 0.70 -4.09 -48.86
CA PRO A 34 0.35 -3.51 -47.56
C PRO A 34 1.60 -3.51 -46.69
N GLU A 35 1.99 -2.31 -46.27
CA GLU A 35 3.06 -2.14 -45.29
C GLU A 35 2.56 -2.78 -43.98
N VAL A 36 2.99 -4.01 -43.71
CA VAL A 36 2.71 -4.71 -42.49
C VAL A 36 3.54 -4.03 -41.38
N THR A 37 2.96 -3.00 -40.79
CA THR A 37 3.52 -2.37 -39.61
C THR A 37 3.37 -3.34 -38.45
N PHE A 38 4.41 -4.16 -38.22
CA PHE A 38 4.49 -4.93 -36.98
C PHE A 38 4.77 -3.96 -35.84
N SER A 39 3.75 -3.44 -35.20
CA SER A 39 3.89 -2.79 -33.90
C SER A 39 4.01 -3.90 -32.84
N SER A 40 5.21 -4.44 -32.68
CA SER A 40 5.52 -5.30 -31.56
C SER A 40 5.61 -4.43 -30.30
N SER A 41 4.54 -4.30 -29.53
CA SER A 41 4.60 -3.75 -28.20
C SER A 41 5.34 -4.76 -27.31
N VAL A 42 6.63 -4.55 -27.12
CA VAL A 42 7.45 -5.39 -26.24
C VAL A 42 7.08 -5.03 -24.80
N ASN A 43 6.32 -5.89 -24.13
CA ASN A 43 5.98 -5.73 -22.73
C ASN A 43 7.19 -6.06 -21.85
N VAL A 44 7.94 -5.02 -21.47
CA VAL A 44 9.03 -5.16 -20.50
C VAL A 44 8.45 -5.23 -19.09
N VAL A 45 8.73 -6.32 -18.41
CA VAL A 45 8.41 -6.51 -16.99
C VAL A 45 9.60 -6.07 -16.16
N ASN A 46 9.41 -5.05 -15.35
CA ASN A 46 10.42 -4.55 -14.42
C ASN A 46 10.21 -5.17 -13.03
N VAL A 47 11.28 -5.68 -12.43
CA VAL A 47 11.28 -6.24 -11.09
C VAL A 47 12.33 -5.52 -10.25
N PHE A 48 11.90 -4.84 -9.20
CA PHE A 48 12.82 -4.28 -8.20
C PHE A 48 13.17 -5.37 -7.19
N ALA A 49 14.46 -5.49 -6.89
CA ALA A 49 14.98 -6.46 -5.95
C ALA A 49 15.98 -5.82 -4.99
N THR A 50 15.95 -6.24 -3.73
CA THR A 50 17.00 -5.97 -2.74
C THR A 50 17.68 -7.27 -2.34
N VAL A 51 18.97 -7.22 -2.05
CA VAL A 51 19.74 -8.40 -1.66
C VAL A 51 20.33 -8.19 -0.29
N HIS A 52 20.19 -9.19 0.57
CA HIS A 52 20.64 -9.15 1.95
C HIS A 52 21.61 -10.29 2.24
N ASP A 53 22.60 -10.03 3.09
CA ASP A 53 23.44 -11.05 3.67
C ASP A 53 22.74 -11.75 4.86
N LYS A 54 23.43 -12.71 5.50
CA LYS A 54 22.89 -13.44 6.66
C LYS A 54 22.64 -12.54 7.89
N GLN A 55 23.26 -11.38 7.95
CA GLN A 55 23.09 -10.38 8.99
C GLN A 55 21.97 -9.38 8.67
N GLY A 56 21.31 -9.53 7.51
CA GLY A 56 20.26 -8.62 7.04
C GLY A 56 20.78 -7.30 6.46
N LYS A 57 22.09 -7.19 6.23
CA LYS A 57 22.69 -5.99 5.61
C LYS A 57 22.49 -6.04 4.11
N VAL A 58 22.17 -4.88 3.52
CA VAL A 58 21.98 -4.73 2.07
C VAL A 58 23.31 -4.93 1.34
N VAL A 59 23.29 -5.82 0.34
CA VAL A 59 24.45 -6.12 -0.51
C VAL A 59 24.33 -5.31 -1.79
N LYS A 60 25.35 -4.52 -2.07
CA LYS A 60 25.49 -3.66 -3.24
C LYS A 60 26.53 -4.26 -4.18
N ASN A 61 26.58 -3.76 -5.42
CA ASN A 61 27.58 -4.10 -6.42
C ASN A 61 27.52 -5.54 -6.98
N LEU A 62 26.33 -6.17 -6.96
CA LEU A 62 26.11 -7.40 -7.71
C LEU A 62 25.94 -7.10 -9.20
N LEU A 63 26.35 -8.05 -10.02
CA LEU A 63 26.25 -7.96 -11.47
C LEU A 63 25.00 -8.69 -11.97
N LYS A 64 24.58 -8.40 -13.20
CA LYS A 64 23.43 -9.07 -13.83
C LYS A 64 23.54 -10.59 -13.77
N ASP A 65 24.73 -11.13 -14.00
CA ASP A 65 24.98 -12.56 -14.08
C ASP A 65 24.95 -13.28 -12.72
N ASP A 66 24.92 -12.52 -11.62
CA ASP A 66 24.74 -13.04 -10.27
C ASP A 66 23.27 -13.39 -9.99
N PHE A 67 22.33 -12.92 -10.83
CA PHE A 67 20.90 -13.14 -10.65
C PHE A 67 20.36 -14.26 -11.55
N THR A 68 19.30 -14.90 -11.06
CA THR A 68 18.43 -15.78 -11.82
C THR A 68 17.00 -15.30 -11.65
N LEU A 69 16.27 -15.20 -12.76
CA LEU A 69 14.87 -14.77 -12.79
C LEU A 69 14.02 -15.84 -13.45
N GLU A 70 12.91 -16.17 -12.81
CA GLU A 70 11.91 -17.13 -13.33
C GLU A 70 10.53 -16.47 -13.34
N GLU A 71 9.75 -16.75 -14.39
CA GLU A 71 8.33 -16.45 -14.49
C GLU A 71 7.57 -17.76 -14.64
N ASP A 72 6.61 -18.04 -13.75
CA ASP A 72 5.84 -19.29 -13.70
C ASP A 72 6.73 -20.54 -13.77
N GLY A 73 7.88 -20.50 -13.07
CA GLY A 73 8.87 -21.58 -13.03
C GLY A 73 9.74 -21.70 -14.29
N ARG A 74 9.63 -20.79 -15.25
CA ARG A 74 10.45 -20.77 -16.47
C ARG A 74 11.52 -19.69 -16.36
N ALA A 75 12.77 -20.06 -16.60
CA ALA A 75 13.88 -19.13 -16.59
C ALA A 75 13.69 -18.03 -17.65
N GLN A 76 13.89 -16.78 -17.25
CA GLN A 76 13.79 -15.61 -18.09
C GLN A 76 15.16 -14.92 -18.25
N ALA A 77 15.46 -14.46 -19.45
CA ALA A 77 16.68 -13.70 -19.70
C ALA A 77 16.52 -12.25 -19.21
N ILE A 78 17.35 -11.83 -18.27
CA ILE A 78 17.43 -10.44 -17.83
C ILE A 78 18.04 -9.62 -18.98
N ARG A 79 17.22 -8.76 -19.61
CA ARG A 79 17.63 -7.90 -20.73
C ARG A 79 18.12 -6.55 -20.27
N TYR A 80 17.49 -6.00 -19.23
CA TYR A 80 17.83 -4.72 -18.64
C TYR A 80 18.24 -4.94 -17.20
N PHE A 81 19.33 -4.30 -16.81
CA PHE A 81 19.88 -4.39 -15.47
C PHE A 81 20.47 -3.06 -15.06
N SER A 82 20.06 -2.57 -13.90
CA SER A 82 20.71 -1.40 -13.30
C SER A 82 20.55 -1.43 -11.80
N GLN A 83 21.51 -0.83 -11.11
CA GLN A 83 21.38 -0.49 -9.70
C GLN A 83 20.81 0.92 -9.64
N GLN A 84 19.57 1.05 -9.20
CA GLN A 84 18.83 2.30 -9.40
C GLN A 84 18.73 3.11 -8.12
N SER A 85 19.70 4.01 -7.91
CA SER A 85 19.58 5.07 -6.90
C SER A 85 18.91 6.35 -7.44
N ASP A 86 18.83 6.55 -8.76
CA ASP A 86 18.49 7.84 -9.37
C ASP A 86 17.04 7.97 -9.87
N LEU A 87 16.28 6.91 -9.95
CA LEU A 87 14.86 7.02 -10.30
C LEU A 87 14.07 7.80 -9.23
N PRO A 88 13.09 8.61 -9.65
CA PRO A 88 12.15 9.23 -8.71
C PRO A 88 11.51 8.20 -7.80
N LEU A 89 11.35 8.56 -6.53
CA LEU A 89 10.65 7.76 -5.52
C LEU A 89 9.32 8.42 -5.17
N THR A 90 8.25 7.64 -5.25
CA THR A 90 6.97 7.99 -4.66
C THR A 90 6.77 7.16 -3.40
N LEU A 91 6.59 7.84 -2.27
CA LEU A 91 6.45 7.23 -0.96
C LEU A 91 5.06 7.53 -0.38
N GLY A 92 4.34 6.50 0.04
CA GLY A 92 3.10 6.66 0.81
C GLY A 92 3.32 6.24 2.26
N LEU A 93 2.94 7.11 3.19
CA LEU A 93 2.92 6.78 4.62
C LEU A 93 1.48 6.51 5.03
N LEU A 94 1.20 5.29 5.47
CA LEU A 94 -0.10 4.83 5.94
C LEU A 94 -0.04 4.60 7.44
N VAL A 95 -0.72 5.44 8.21
CA VAL A 95 -0.65 5.46 9.67
C VAL A 95 -1.95 4.96 10.28
N ASP A 96 -1.86 3.93 11.07
CA ASP A 96 -2.97 3.41 11.86
C ASP A 96 -3.22 4.32 13.07
N THR A 97 -4.36 4.99 13.08
CA THR A 97 -4.79 5.87 14.19
C THR A 97 -5.88 5.24 15.06
N SER A 98 -6.07 3.94 14.95
CA SER A 98 -7.03 3.19 15.78
C SER A 98 -6.67 3.25 17.26
N ALA A 99 -7.63 2.87 18.11
CA ALA A 99 -7.48 3.00 19.55
C ALA A 99 -6.29 2.22 20.13
N SER A 100 -5.87 1.12 19.48
CA SER A 100 -4.70 0.32 19.88
C SER A 100 -3.37 1.06 19.68
N GLN A 101 -3.31 1.98 18.73
CA GLN A 101 -2.07 2.69 18.35
C GLN A 101 -1.83 4.02 19.08
N ARG A 102 -2.81 4.53 19.83
CA ARG A 102 -2.73 5.86 20.47
C ARG A 102 -1.49 6.11 21.32
N ARG A 103 -0.94 5.09 21.99
CA ARG A 103 0.23 5.24 22.85
C ARG A 103 1.53 5.36 22.09
N VAL A 104 1.57 4.83 20.88
CA VAL A 104 2.77 4.78 20.04
C VAL A 104 2.79 5.87 18.97
N LEU A 105 1.65 6.56 18.76
CA LEU A 105 1.48 7.56 17.70
C LEU A 105 2.49 8.71 17.77
N GLU A 106 2.77 9.22 18.98
CA GLU A 106 3.70 10.34 19.17
C GLU A 106 5.15 9.99 18.77
N PRO A 107 5.76 8.90 19.25
CA PRO A 107 7.06 8.48 18.75
C PRO A 107 7.05 8.11 17.26
N GLU A 108 5.96 7.52 16.74
CA GLU A 108 5.79 7.21 15.32
C GLU A 108 5.87 8.48 14.46
N ARG A 109 5.14 9.50 14.82
CA ARG A 109 5.08 10.77 14.11
C ARG A 109 6.46 11.40 13.95
N ARG A 110 7.21 11.52 15.06
CA ARG A 110 8.56 12.12 15.04
C ARG A 110 9.54 11.32 14.20
N ALA A 111 9.54 10.01 14.35
CA ALA A 111 10.42 9.14 13.58
C ALA A 111 10.04 9.12 12.09
N SER A 112 8.74 9.17 11.78
CA SER A 112 8.23 9.24 10.40
C SER A 112 8.63 10.54 9.72
N TYR A 113 8.52 11.68 10.41
CA TYR A 113 8.98 12.96 9.85
C TYR A 113 10.48 12.93 9.55
N LYS A 114 11.30 12.51 10.51
CA LYS A 114 12.75 12.37 10.32
C LYS A 114 13.11 11.45 9.15
N PHE A 115 12.39 10.34 9.01
CA PHE A 115 12.58 9.43 7.88
C PHE A 115 12.24 10.08 6.54
N LEU A 116 11.10 10.76 6.44
CA LEU A 116 10.70 11.47 5.22
C LEU A 116 11.71 12.56 4.87
N GLU A 117 12.21 13.31 5.88
CA GLU A 117 13.24 14.32 5.69
C GLU A 117 14.54 13.73 5.12
N GLN A 118 14.95 12.55 5.57
CA GLN A 118 16.17 11.88 5.14
C GLN A 118 16.03 11.18 3.78
N VAL A 119 14.91 10.51 3.53
CA VAL A 119 14.73 9.69 2.34
C VAL A 119 14.34 10.48 1.11
N LEU A 120 13.57 11.58 1.26
CA LEU A 120 13.05 12.34 0.13
C LEU A 120 14.05 13.37 -0.40
N ARG A 121 14.23 13.35 -1.70
CA ARG A 121 14.93 14.39 -2.47
C ARG A 121 13.87 15.33 -3.04
N GLU A 122 13.85 16.58 -2.56
CA GLU A 122 12.79 17.56 -2.89
C GLU A 122 12.69 17.89 -4.38
N ASP A 123 13.79 17.70 -5.13
CA ASP A 123 13.85 17.98 -6.56
C ASP A 123 13.14 16.92 -7.43
N ARG A 124 12.89 15.73 -6.92
CA ARG A 124 12.37 14.62 -7.73
C ARG A 124 11.48 13.61 -7.03
N ASP A 125 11.57 13.50 -5.70
CA ASP A 125 10.80 12.52 -4.95
C ASP A 125 9.51 13.16 -4.41
N LYS A 126 8.46 12.36 -4.19
CA LYS A 126 7.18 12.81 -3.63
C LYS A 126 6.71 11.87 -2.55
N ALA A 127 5.97 12.41 -1.60
CA ALA A 127 5.28 11.60 -0.62
C ALA A 127 3.82 12.06 -0.43
N PHE A 128 3.01 11.16 0.10
CA PHE A 128 1.67 11.44 0.60
C PHE A 128 1.46 10.76 1.95
N VAL A 129 0.48 11.24 2.71
CA VAL A 129 0.13 10.70 4.03
C VAL A 129 -1.34 10.33 4.06
N ILE A 130 -1.61 9.09 4.43
CA ILE A 130 -2.94 8.57 4.72
C ILE A 130 -2.97 8.15 6.19
N HIS A 131 -4.03 8.47 6.90
CA HIS A 131 -4.34 7.77 8.13
C HIS A 131 -5.57 6.88 7.97
N PHE A 132 -5.65 5.87 8.80
CA PHE A 132 -6.79 4.97 8.79
C PHE A 132 -7.13 4.49 10.20
N ASP A 133 -8.43 4.47 10.47
CA ASP A 133 -9.07 3.81 11.59
C ASP A 133 -10.29 3.05 11.06
N ARG A 134 -11.51 3.50 11.32
CA ARG A 134 -12.75 3.02 10.69
C ARG A 134 -12.93 3.50 9.25
N GLN A 135 -12.26 4.55 8.90
CA GLN A 135 -12.27 5.20 7.59
C GLN A 135 -10.84 5.42 7.14
N VAL A 136 -10.66 5.57 5.84
CA VAL A 136 -9.38 5.91 5.24
C VAL A 136 -9.46 7.36 4.76
N GLU A 137 -8.53 8.19 5.21
CA GLU A 137 -8.49 9.61 4.87
C GLU A 137 -7.11 10.01 4.35
N LEU A 138 -7.10 10.70 3.22
CA LEU A 138 -5.88 11.29 2.65
C LEU A 138 -5.63 12.63 3.36
N LEU A 139 -4.62 12.67 4.22
CA LEU A 139 -4.26 13.88 4.96
C LEU A 139 -3.40 14.84 4.14
N GLN A 140 -2.49 14.29 3.35
CA GLN A 140 -1.63 15.04 2.45
C GLN A 140 -1.53 14.31 1.11
N ASP A 141 -1.94 14.99 0.04
CA ASP A 141 -1.73 14.50 -1.32
C ASP A 141 -0.25 14.61 -1.72
N LEU A 142 0.10 14.02 -2.85
CA LEU A 142 1.46 13.95 -3.38
C LEU A 142 2.16 15.32 -3.36
N THR A 143 3.18 15.43 -2.54
CA THR A 143 4.00 16.64 -2.40
C THR A 143 5.48 16.28 -2.27
N SER A 144 6.36 17.20 -2.71
CA SER A 144 7.80 17.16 -2.39
C SER A 144 8.15 18.08 -1.21
N SER A 145 7.18 18.84 -0.70
CA SER A 145 7.36 19.80 0.39
C SER A 145 7.47 19.08 1.73
N ARG A 146 8.66 19.05 2.31
CA ARG A 146 8.89 18.52 3.67
C ARG A 146 8.06 19.24 4.71
N ARG A 147 7.89 20.56 4.55
CA ARG A 147 7.09 21.40 5.46
C ARG A 147 5.61 21.00 5.48
N ASP A 148 5.03 20.63 4.33
CA ASP A 148 3.63 20.20 4.28
C ASP A 148 3.46 18.83 4.91
N LEU A 149 4.43 17.92 4.70
CA LEU A 149 4.48 16.62 5.35
C LEU A 149 4.63 16.73 6.88
N GLU A 150 5.50 17.63 7.35
CA GLU A 150 5.68 17.91 8.78
C GLU A 150 4.38 18.35 9.43
N ARG A 151 3.74 19.39 8.86
CA ARG A 151 2.48 19.94 9.39
C ARG A 151 1.40 18.87 9.54
N VAL A 152 1.23 18.03 8.52
CA VAL A 152 0.21 16.98 8.53
C VAL A 152 0.51 15.91 9.57
N LEU A 153 1.78 15.54 9.74
CA LEU A 153 2.17 14.60 10.79
C LEU A 153 1.98 15.20 12.19
N GLU A 154 2.18 16.52 12.36
CA GLU A 154 1.86 17.20 13.62
C GLU A 154 0.37 17.20 13.93
N ASP A 155 -0.48 17.39 12.92
CA ASP A 155 -1.93 17.41 13.05
C ASP A 155 -2.55 16.01 13.33
N LEU A 156 -1.82 14.91 13.10
CA LEU A 156 -2.29 13.55 13.40
C LEU A 156 -2.75 13.36 14.86
N GLU A 157 -2.17 14.11 15.82
CA GLU A 157 -2.61 14.08 17.22
C GLU A 157 -3.97 14.75 17.46
N ALA A 158 -4.30 15.77 16.68
CA ALA A 158 -5.52 16.55 16.86
C ALA A 158 -6.78 15.79 16.44
N GLN A 159 -6.65 14.72 15.67
CA GLN A 159 -7.76 13.94 15.12
C GLN A 159 -8.19 12.74 15.99
N GLY A 160 -7.70 12.63 17.22
CA GLY A 160 -8.23 11.68 18.20
C GLY A 160 -9.74 11.83 18.33
N PRO A 161 -10.51 10.74 18.58
CA PRO A 161 -11.96 10.80 18.59
C PRO A 161 -12.43 11.94 19.47
N GLN A 162 -13.11 12.91 18.83
CA GLN A 162 -13.79 13.98 19.54
C GLN A 162 -14.63 13.35 20.66
N PRO A 163 -14.43 13.71 21.93
CA PRO A 163 -15.32 13.24 22.97
C PRO A 163 -16.71 13.72 22.56
N TYR A 164 -17.62 12.76 22.35
CA TYR A 164 -19.02 13.09 22.14
C TYR A 164 -19.42 14.11 23.21
N ARG A 165 -19.58 15.37 22.83
CA ARG A 165 -20.22 16.36 23.69
C ARG A 165 -21.60 15.81 24.00
N ARG A 166 -21.73 15.23 25.17
CA ARG A 166 -23.00 14.80 25.73
C ARG A 166 -23.83 16.05 25.84
N GLY A 167 -24.62 16.32 24.79
CA GLY A 167 -25.58 17.40 24.78
C GLY A 167 -26.53 17.17 25.95
N GLN A 168 -26.43 18.05 26.92
CA GLN A 168 -27.39 18.19 28.00
C GLN A 168 -28.68 18.71 27.36
N GLY A 169 -29.72 17.89 27.36
CA GLY A 169 -31.07 18.40 27.08
C GLY A 169 -31.87 17.60 26.05
N GLY A 170 -32.97 17.01 26.50
CA GLY A 170 -34.11 16.68 25.65
C GLY A 170 -34.39 15.20 25.47
N GLY A 171 -35.36 14.69 26.19
CA GLY A 171 -35.95 13.34 26.02
C GLY A 171 -36.51 13.17 24.62
N GLY A 172 -35.88 12.31 23.84
CA GLY A 172 -36.38 11.78 22.57
C GLY A 172 -36.48 10.27 22.64
N PRO A 173 -37.26 9.61 21.77
CA PRO A 173 -37.52 8.19 21.86
C PRO A 173 -36.24 7.36 21.82
N GLN A 174 -36.11 6.47 22.77
CA GLN A 174 -35.01 5.52 22.92
C GLN A 174 -35.08 4.48 21.79
N TYR A 175 -34.27 4.69 20.73
CA TYR A 175 -34.00 3.62 19.78
C TYR A 175 -33.11 2.56 20.45
N PRO A 176 -33.32 1.26 20.21
CA PRO A 176 -32.49 0.22 20.76
C PRO A 176 -31.03 0.46 20.42
N GLN A 177 -30.18 0.69 21.42
CA GLN A 177 -28.73 0.72 21.25
C GLN A 177 -28.24 -0.69 20.90
N GLY A 178 -28.25 -0.99 19.63
CA GLY A 178 -27.55 -2.13 19.07
C GLY A 178 -26.04 -1.93 19.19
N GLY A 179 -25.41 -2.74 20.02
CA GLY A 179 -23.99 -3.07 19.99
C GLY A 179 -23.03 -1.90 20.16
N GLY A 180 -22.40 -1.84 21.33
CA GLY A 180 -21.26 -0.95 21.61
C GLY A 180 -20.24 -1.00 20.46
N GLY A 181 -19.95 0.17 19.89
CA GLY A 181 -19.05 0.33 18.75
C GLY A 181 -17.67 -0.22 19.05
N ARG A 182 -17.40 -1.44 18.59
CA ARG A 182 -16.05 -1.97 18.46
C ARG A 182 -15.36 -1.09 17.43
N GLY A 183 -14.27 -0.42 17.82
CA GLY A 183 -13.41 0.30 16.90
C GLY A 183 -13.06 -0.58 15.71
N GLY A 184 -13.20 -0.07 14.49
CA GLY A 184 -12.78 -0.73 13.26
C GLY A 184 -11.39 -0.27 12.86
N THR A 185 -10.67 -1.08 12.09
CA THR A 185 -9.41 -0.72 11.43
C THR A 185 -9.52 -1.14 9.97
N ALA A 186 -9.49 -0.17 9.06
CA ALA A 186 -9.66 -0.38 7.62
C ALA A 186 -8.29 -0.52 6.92
N LEU A 187 -7.50 -1.46 7.38
CA LEU A 187 -6.12 -1.70 6.92
C LEU A 187 -6.06 -2.05 5.42
N TYR A 188 -6.87 -3.02 4.98
CA TYR A 188 -6.81 -3.47 3.57
C TYR A 188 -7.37 -2.41 2.63
N ASP A 189 -8.41 -1.67 3.05
CA ASP A 189 -8.95 -0.56 2.29
C ASP A 189 -7.90 0.55 2.11
N SER A 190 -7.07 0.83 3.13
CA SER A 190 -6.01 1.85 3.05
C SER A 190 -4.94 1.48 2.03
N VAL A 191 -4.49 0.23 2.01
CA VAL A 191 -3.51 -0.26 1.04
C VAL A 191 -4.08 -0.24 -0.38
N LEU A 192 -5.35 -0.67 -0.55
CA LEU A 192 -6.02 -0.65 -1.85
C LEU A 192 -6.15 0.77 -2.38
N LEU A 193 -6.68 1.71 -1.59
CA LEU A 193 -6.87 3.10 -2.01
C LEU A 193 -5.55 3.80 -2.33
N ALA A 194 -4.53 3.61 -1.49
CA ALA A 194 -3.19 4.15 -1.74
C ALA A 194 -2.60 3.62 -3.05
N SER A 195 -2.78 2.33 -3.33
CA SER A 195 -2.25 1.68 -4.51
C SER A 195 -2.98 2.11 -5.78
N ASP A 196 -4.32 2.05 -5.79
CA ASP A 196 -5.14 2.30 -6.98
C ASP A 196 -5.26 3.78 -7.31
N GLU A 197 -5.48 4.64 -6.32
CA GLU A 197 -5.76 6.04 -6.56
C GLU A 197 -4.50 6.91 -6.67
N LEU A 198 -3.45 6.57 -5.95
CA LEU A 198 -2.24 7.37 -5.89
C LEU A 198 -1.07 6.71 -6.62
N MET A 199 -0.65 5.50 -6.21
CA MET A 199 0.56 4.86 -6.70
C MET A 199 0.49 4.43 -8.17
N ARG A 200 -0.65 3.93 -8.64
CA ARG A 200 -0.82 3.46 -10.04
C ARG A 200 -0.57 4.56 -11.07
N LYS A 201 -0.80 5.82 -10.69
CA LYS A 201 -0.62 7.00 -11.55
C LYS A 201 0.83 7.50 -11.59
N GLN A 202 1.69 6.96 -10.73
CA GLN A 202 3.08 7.40 -10.62
C GLN A 202 4.03 6.52 -11.41
N GLN A 203 5.14 7.12 -11.84
CA GLN A 203 6.25 6.46 -12.52
C GLN A 203 7.46 6.34 -11.56
N GLY A 204 8.39 5.45 -11.87
CA GLY A 204 9.58 5.24 -11.07
C GLY A 204 9.38 4.26 -9.92
N ARG A 205 10.14 4.45 -8.85
CA ARG A 205 10.08 3.58 -7.66
C ARG A 205 8.90 3.98 -6.78
N LYS A 206 8.21 3.00 -6.26
CA LYS A 206 7.00 3.20 -5.46
C LYS A 206 7.04 2.34 -4.21
N ALA A 207 6.83 2.95 -3.06
CA ALA A 207 6.81 2.24 -1.79
C ALA A 207 5.72 2.79 -0.85
N LEU A 208 5.04 1.90 -0.15
CA LEU A 208 4.17 2.21 0.98
C LEU A 208 4.88 1.81 2.26
N ILE A 209 4.83 2.68 3.26
CA ILE A 209 5.24 2.39 4.63
C ILE A 209 3.96 2.29 5.46
N LEU A 210 3.72 1.13 6.00
CA LEU A 210 2.52 0.80 6.75
C LEU A 210 2.87 0.69 8.23
N LEU A 211 2.29 1.56 9.06
CA LEU A 211 2.49 1.63 10.51
C LEU A 211 1.22 1.16 11.20
N THR A 212 1.22 -0.04 11.79
CA THR A 212 0.02 -0.66 12.38
C THR A 212 0.38 -1.88 13.22
N ASP A 213 -0.54 -2.40 14.03
CA ASP A 213 -0.41 -3.72 14.66
C ASP A 213 -0.82 -4.89 13.73
N GLY A 214 -1.37 -4.57 12.56
CA GLY A 214 -1.79 -5.53 11.54
C GLY A 214 -3.19 -6.11 11.73
N VAL A 215 -3.94 -5.64 12.72
CA VAL A 215 -5.30 -6.14 12.97
C VAL A 215 -6.29 -5.39 12.10
N ASP A 216 -6.89 -6.10 11.15
CA ASP A 216 -8.00 -5.59 10.34
C ASP A 216 -9.33 -6.09 10.88
N ASN A 217 -10.29 -5.19 11.02
CA ASN A 217 -11.65 -5.53 11.41
C ASN A 217 -12.71 -4.55 10.85
N GLY A 218 -12.32 -3.70 9.93
CA GLY A 218 -13.14 -2.64 9.34
C GLY A 218 -13.13 -2.57 7.82
N SER A 219 -12.19 -3.24 7.15
CA SER A 219 -12.08 -3.18 5.69
C SER A 219 -13.28 -3.83 4.99
N LYS A 220 -13.63 -3.27 3.86
CA LYS A 220 -14.68 -3.76 2.95
C LYS A 220 -14.13 -4.76 1.96
N VAL A 221 -12.82 -4.70 1.68
CA VAL A 221 -12.14 -5.61 0.76
C VAL A 221 -11.33 -6.66 1.52
N PRO A 222 -11.11 -7.85 0.94
CA PRO A 222 -10.22 -8.86 1.52
C PRO A 222 -8.75 -8.49 1.34
N LEU A 223 -7.89 -9.09 2.16
CA LEU A 223 -6.42 -8.96 2.08
C LEU A 223 -5.87 -9.19 0.67
N SER A 224 -6.38 -10.21 -0.04
CA SER A 224 -5.95 -10.52 -1.41
C SER A 224 -6.15 -9.37 -2.39
N SER A 225 -7.24 -8.60 -2.26
CA SER A 225 -7.50 -7.45 -3.13
C SER A 225 -6.53 -6.29 -2.85
N ALA A 226 -6.17 -6.07 -1.58
CA ALA A 226 -5.18 -5.06 -1.22
C ALA A 226 -3.79 -5.40 -1.80
N VAL A 227 -3.36 -6.66 -1.66
CA VAL A 227 -2.09 -7.15 -2.23
C VAL A 227 -2.11 -7.07 -3.76
N GLU A 228 -3.19 -7.53 -4.40
CA GLU A 228 -3.35 -7.43 -5.85
C GLU A 228 -3.23 -5.99 -6.35
N SER A 229 -3.88 -5.05 -5.67
CA SER A 229 -3.80 -3.62 -6.02
C SER A 229 -2.38 -3.09 -5.93
N ALA A 230 -1.63 -3.41 -4.87
CA ALA A 230 -0.23 -3.01 -4.72
C ALA A 230 0.66 -3.62 -5.82
N GLN A 231 0.47 -4.90 -6.15
CA GLN A 231 1.19 -5.57 -7.24
C GLN A 231 0.87 -4.97 -8.62
N ARG A 232 -0.41 -4.63 -8.90
CA ARG A 232 -0.82 -3.96 -10.14
C ARG A 232 -0.28 -2.53 -10.25
N ALA A 233 -0.03 -1.90 -9.11
CA ALA A 233 0.58 -0.58 -9.03
C ALA A 233 2.12 -0.62 -9.03
N ASP A 234 2.76 -1.79 -9.10
CA ASP A 234 4.21 -2.00 -8.96
C ASP A 234 4.77 -1.35 -7.68
N THR A 235 4.07 -1.52 -6.56
CA THR A 235 4.35 -0.84 -5.30
C THR A 235 4.83 -1.83 -4.25
N LEU A 236 5.98 -1.55 -3.66
CA LEU A 236 6.51 -2.30 -2.52
C LEU A 236 5.78 -1.87 -1.24
N VAL A 237 5.45 -2.80 -0.36
CA VAL A 237 4.86 -2.47 0.93
C VAL A 237 5.78 -2.88 2.06
N TYR A 238 6.29 -1.89 2.77
CA TYR A 238 7.06 -2.11 4.00
C TYR A 238 6.11 -2.01 5.19
N SER A 239 5.99 -3.08 5.94
CA SER A 239 5.14 -3.13 7.13
C SER A 239 5.96 -3.01 8.40
N ILE A 240 5.67 -2.01 9.21
CA ILE A 240 6.27 -1.77 10.52
C ILE A 240 5.21 -2.02 11.57
N ARG A 241 5.41 -3.08 12.33
CA ARG A 241 4.46 -3.49 13.36
C ARG A 241 4.76 -2.82 14.68
N PHE A 242 3.75 -2.18 15.24
CA PHE A 242 3.73 -1.74 16.62
C PHE A 242 2.78 -2.64 17.42
N TYR A 243 3.31 -3.27 18.44
CA TYR A 243 2.53 -4.15 19.27
C TYR A 243 2.60 -3.74 20.74
N ASP A 244 1.48 -3.25 21.27
CA ASP A 244 1.30 -3.01 22.72
C ASP A 244 0.46 -4.13 23.34
N PRO A 245 1.08 -5.07 24.07
CA PRO A 245 0.34 -6.16 24.72
C PRO A 245 -0.74 -5.65 25.66
N SER A 246 -0.56 -4.47 26.25
CA SER A 246 -1.49 -3.89 27.23
C SER A 246 -2.80 -3.40 26.58
N ALA A 247 -2.80 -3.08 25.28
CA ALA A 247 -3.99 -2.70 24.54
C ALA A 247 -4.99 -3.87 24.39
N TYR A 248 -4.50 -5.12 24.45
CA TYR A 248 -5.29 -6.34 24.27
C TYR A 248 -5.52 -7.12 25.58
N GLY A 249 -4.80 -6.75 26.68
CA GLY A 249 -4.70 -7.54 27.91
C GLY A 249 -5.84 -7.43 28.92
N ASN A 250 -6.90 -6.66 28.70
CA ASN A 250 -7.88 -6.36 29.76
C ASN A 250 -9.25 -7.03 29.59
N GLN A 251 -9.36 -8.15 28.86
CA GLN A 251 -10.61 -8.91 28.79
C GLN A 251 -10.63 -10.22 29.60
N SER A 252 -9.61 -10.49 30.41
CA SER A 252 -9.54 -11.75 31.22
C SER A 252 -9.44 -11.50 32.70
N GLY A 253 -10.12 -10.52 33.27
CA GLY A 253 -9.96 -10.27 34.69
C GLY A 253 -11.06 -9.46 35.37
N PHE A 254 -12.31 -9.94 35.34
CA PHE A 254 -13.30 -9.57 36.36
C PHE A 254 -14.02 -10.80 36.84
N GLY A 255 -13.27 -11.67 37.51
CA GLY A 255 -13.78 -12.61 38.48
C GLY A 255 -13.40 -12.13 39.88
N GLY A 256 -13.94 -11.00 40.32
CA GLY A 256 -13.79 -10.58 41.72
C GLY A 256 -14.50 -11.58 42.62
N PRO A 257 -13.91 -11.96 43.78
CA PRO A 257 -14.62 -12.76 44.77
C PRO A 257 -15.67 -11.89 45.46
N GLY A 258 -16.87 -11.88 44.90
CA GLY A 258 -18.03 -11.29 45.54
C GLY A 258 -18.45 -12.14 46.74
N ARG A 259 -18.03 -11.73 47.94
CA ARG A 259 -18.66 -12.14 49.17
C ARG A 259 -20.08 -11.55 49.20
N GLY A 260 -21.06 -12.34 48.82
CA GLY A 260 -22.48 -12.02 48.95
C GLY A 260 -23.14 -13.00 49.89
N TYR A 261 -23.34 -12.60 51.17
CA TYR A 261 -24.30 -13.21 52.04
C TYR A 261 -25.72 -12.91 51.53
N GLY A 262 -26.52 -13.94 51.26
CA GLY A 262 -27.92 -13.78 50.88
C GLY A 262 -28.65 -15.11 50.87
N ARG A 263 -29.24 -15.46 52.02
CA ARG A 263 -30.26 -16.49 52.13
C ARG A 263 -31.51 -16.11 51.35
N HIS A 264 -32.04 -17.01 50.53
CA HIS A 264 -33.44 -17.44 50.55
C HIS A 264 -33.69 -18.43 49.39
N GLY A 265 -34.45 -19.46 49.75
CA GLY A 265 -34.79 -20.64 48.99
C GLY A 265 -35.78 -20.39 47.84
N GLY A 266 -35.81 -21.31 46.91
CA GLY A 266 -36.76 -21.35 45.78
C GLY A 266 -36.46 -22.54 44.88
N TYR A 267 -37.34 -23.49 44.90
CA TYR A 267 -37.51 -24.72 44.14
C TYR A 267 -37.02 -24.68 42.67
N GLY A 268 -36.22 -25.57 42.21
CA GLY A 268 -36.39 -26.77 41.50
C GLY A 268 -36.48 -26.70 39.99
N GLY A 269 -35.65 -27.41 39.31
CA GLY A 269 -35.79 -27.89 37.95
C GLY A 269 -34.42 -28.16 37.31
N PRO A 270 -34.08 -29.41 36.94
CA PRO A 270 -32.86 -29.68 36.26
C PRO A 270 -33.01 -29.37 34.77
N PHE A 271 -32.38 -28.26 34.30
CA PHE A 271 -32.11 -28.08 32.88
C PHE A 271 -30.76 -28.72 32.57
N PRO A 272 -30.65 -29.54 31.48
CA PRO A 272 -29.38 -30.11 31.08
C PRO A 272 -28.47 -28.98 30.61
N GLY A 273 -27.32 -28.83 31.28
CA GLY A 273 -26.30 -27.84 30.98
C GLY A 273 -25.85 -27.97 29.54
N SER A 274 -26.16 -26.95 28.75
CA SER A 274 -25.52 -26.69 27.48
C SER A 274 -24.04 -26.46 27.76
N GLY A 275 -23.19 -27.42 27.40
CA GLY A 275 -21.75 -27.33 27.49
C GLY A 275 -21.25 -26.15 26.70
N GLY A 276 -20.87 -25.10 27.44
CA GLY A 276 -20.06 -24.02 26.86
C GLY A 276 -18.70 -24.57 26.50
N GLY A 277 -18.54 -25.04 25.25
CA GLY A 277 -17.22 -25.30 24.70
C GLY A 277 -16.36 -24.04 24.79
N PRO A 278 -15.03 -24.19 24.95
CA PRO A 278 -14.14 -23.06 24.93
C PRO A 278 -14.40 -22.28 23.62
N ARG A 279 -14.86 -21.04 23.74
CA ARG A 279 -14.87 -20.12 22.59
C ARG A 279 -13.41 -20.01 22.13
N PRO A 280 -13.08 -20.28 20.85
CA PRO A 280 -11.75 -20.03 20.37
C PRO A 280 -11.46 -18.55 20.62
N GLY A 281 -10.61 -18.26 21.60
CA GLY A 281 -9.99 -16.97 21.73
C GLY A 281 -9.22 -16.78 20.43
N THR A 282 -9.79 -16.05 19.50
CA THR A 282 -9.12 -15.70 18.25
C THR A 282 -7.83 -15.01 18.64
N ASN A 283 -6.73 -15.60 18.23
CA ASN A 283 -5.35 -15.14 18.45
C ASN A 283 -5.11 -13.93 17.51
N ARG A 284 -5.92 -12.87 17.64
CA ARG A 284 -5.92 -11.69 16.75
C ARG A 284 -4.54 -11.06 16.57
N THR A 285 -3.69 -11.19 17.57
CA THR A 285 -2.32 -10.65 17.55
C THR A 285 -1.37 -11.47 16.71
N ALA A 286 -1.53 -12.81 16.69
CA ALA A 286 -0.77 -13.67 15.80
C ALA A 286 -1.21 -13.45 14.34
N ASP A 287 -2.51 -13.26 14.13
CA ASP A 287 -3.07 -13.00 12.80
C ASP A 287 -2.55 -11.68 12.22
N GLY A 288 -2.43 -10.61 13.01
CA GLY A 288 -1.91 -9.31 12.54
C GLY A 288 -0.46 -9.39 12.04
N LYS A 289 0.41 -10.12 12.72
CA LYS A 289 1.79 -10.34 12.27
C LYS A 289 1.82 -11.04 10.91
N GLN A 290 1.09 -12.16 10.78
CA GLN A 290 1.05 -12.94 9.54
C GLN A 290 0.49 -12.13 8.37
N VAL A 291 -0.50 -11.28 8.61
CA VAL A 291 -1.06 -10.37 7.61
C VAL A 291 0.02 -9.42 7.09
N LEU A 292 0.77 -8.77 7.99
CA LEU A 292 1.80 -7.81 7.61
C LEU A 292 2.98 -8.47 6.91
N GLU A 293 3.43 -9.62 7.39
CA GLU A 293 4.45 -10.43 6.73
C GLU A 293 4.03 -10.78 5.30
N ARG A 294 2.80 -11.27 5.12
CA ARG A 294 2.25 -11.64 3.82
C ARG A 294 2.17 -10.46 2.85
N ILE A 295 1.64 -9.30 3.30
CA ILE A 295 1.58 -8.09 2.45
C ILE A 295 2.98 -7.71 1.97
N SER A 296 3.95 -7.68 2.88
CA SER A 296 5.33 -7.30 2.56
C SER A 296 6.00 -8.29 1.62
N GLU A 297 5.89 -9.58 1.88
CA GLU A 297 6.50 -10.63 1.05
C GLU A 297 5.94 -10.68 -0.37
N GLU A 298 4.60 -10.66 -0.51
CA GLU A 298 3.97 -10.76 -1.82
C GLU A 298 4.21 -9.51 -2.70
N THR A 299 4.43 -8.34 -2.08
CA THR A 299 4.73 -7.09 -2.78
C THR A 299 6.22 -6.82 -2.95
N GLY A 300 7.09 -7.57 -2.28
CA GLY A 300 8.56 -7.44 -2.35
C GLY A 300 9.14 -6.38 -1.41
N GLY A 301 8.35 -5.87 -0.48
CA GLY A 301 8.81 -5.01 0.60
C GLY A 301 9.39 -5.79 1.79
N GLY A 302 9.44 -5.17 2.96
CA GLY A 302 9.99 -5.74 4.18
C GLY A 302 9.04 -5.66 5.37
N TYR A 303 9.10 -6.65 6.25
CA TYR A 303 8.43 -6.62 7.54
C TYR A 303 9.44 -6.33 8.67
N ALA A 304 9.01 -5.50 9.62
CA ALA A 304 9.75 -5.25 10.86
C ALA A 304 8.80 -5.09 12.04
N GLU A 305 9.28 -5.39 13.24
CA GLU A 305 8.52 -5.20 14.48
C GLU A 305 9.32 -4.30 15.42
N VAL A 306 8.71 -3.22 15.90
CA VAL A 306 9.33 -2.31 16.85
C VAL A 306 9.44 -2.99 18.20
N SER A 307 10.65 -3.01 18.76
CA SER A 307 10.96 -3.62 20.03
C SER A 307 12.06 -2.84 20.76
N GLY A 308 12.40 -3.23 21.98
CA GLY A 308 13.50 -2.59 22.73
C GLY A 308 14.85 -2.61 22.02
N ASN A 309 15.12 -3.63 21.21
CA ASN A 309 16.36 -3.80 20.46
C ASN A 309 16.30 -3.28 19.03
N GLU A 310 15.10 -3.27 18.42
CA GLU A 310 14.81 -2.84 17.06
C GLU A 310 13.94 -1.58 17.10
N THR A 311 14.57 -0.43 17.22
CA THR A 311 13.85 0.86 17.30
C THR A 311 13.35 1.29 15.92
N LEU A 312 12.33 2.15 15.89
CA LEU A 312 11.76 2.69 14.67
C LEU A 312 12.81 3.41 13.81
N ASP A 313 13.70 4.18 14.41
CA ASP A 313 14.82 4.84 13.68
C ASP A 313 15.74 3.83 12.97
N LYS A 314 16.05 2.68 13.60
CA LYS A 314 16.84 1.62 12.97
C LYS A 314 16.12 0.98 11.80
N ILE A 315 14.82 0.74 11.97
CA ILE A 315 13.97 0.18 10.92
C ILE A 315 13.92 1.14 9.72
N TYR A 316 13.70 2.42 9.96
CA TYR A 316 13.68 3.43 8.92
C TYR A 316 15.03 3.57 8.20
N ALA A 317 16.14 3.57 8.93
CA ALA A 317 17.48 3.60 8.32
C ALA A 317 17.72 2.40 7.40
N ARG A 318 17.23 1.22 7.79
CA ARG A 318 17.30 0.02 6.94
C ARG A 318 16.42 0.14 5.69
N ILE A 319 15.18 0.62 5.82
CA ILE A 319 14.28 0.83 4.69
C ILE A 319 14.88 1.88 3.72
N GLU A 320 15.45 2.95 4.23
CA GLU A 320 16.16 3.95 3.41
C GLU A 320 17.30 3.31 2.61
N ASP A 321 18.15 2.52 3.25
CA ASP A 321 19.26 1.84 2.58
C ASP A 321 18.74 0.84 1.52
N GLU A 322 17.68 0.10 1.81
CA GLU A 322 17.02 -0.79 0.85
C GLU A 322 16.50 0.00 -0.36
N LEU A 323 15.72 1.06 -0.12
CA LEU A 323 15.15 1.89 -1.20
C LEU A 323 16.22 2.56 -2.08
N ARG A 324 17.38 2.91 -1.50
CA ARG A 324 18.50 3.50 -2.26
C ARG A 324 19.36 2.49 -3.00
N SER A 325 19.26 1.21 -2.65
CA SER A 325 20.16 0.16 -3.13
C SER A 325 19.46 -0.93 -3.94
N GLN A 326 18.29 -0.63 -4.48
CA GLN A 326 17.51 -1.57 -5.29
C GLN A 326 18.20 -1.87 -6.62
N TYR A 327 18.13 -3.14 -7.03
CA TYR A 327 18.41 -3.58 -8.38
C TYR A 327 17.13 -3.55 -9.21
N SER A 328 17.21 -3.08 -10.43
CA SER A 328 16.15 -3.16 -11.42
C SER A 328 16.47 -4.24 -12.44
N LEU A 329 15.64 -5.25 -12.52
CA LEU A 329 15.77 -6.38 -13.42
C LEU A 329 14.64 -6.32 -14.44
N GLY A 330 14.98 -6.06 -15.70
CA GLY A 330 13.99 -6.01 -16.79
C GLY A 330 14.09 -7.23 -17.70
N TYR A 331 12.96 -7.85 -17.98
CA TYR A 331 12.85 -8.94 -18.94
C TYR A 331 11.61 -8.77 -19.83
N THR A 332 11.57 -9.48 -20.93
CA THR A 332 10.39 -9.57 -21.80
C THR A 332 9.76 -10.91 -21.59
N SER A 333 8.50 -10.92 -21.16
CA SER A 333 7.77 -12.18 -21.01
C SER A 333 7.44 -12.80 -22.36
N ASP A 334 7.70 -14.08 -22.49
CA ASP A 334 7.39 -14.88 -23.68
C ASP A 334 5.95 -15.43 -23.67
N GLN A 335 5.21 -15.21 -22.56
CA GLN A 335 3.88 -15.75 -22.40
C GLN A 335 2.82 -14.74 -22.89
N PRO A 336 1.93 -15.14 -23.81
CA PRO A 336 0.81 -14.30 -24.22
C PRO A 336 -0.29 -14.29 -23.15
N GLY A 337 -1.17 -13.27 -23.23
CA GLY A 337 -2.37 -13.17 -22.42
C GLY A 337 -2.22 -12.35 -21.16
N SER A 338 -3.36 -12.17 -20.49
CA SER A 338 -3.48 -11.43 -19.22
C SER A 338 -3.63 -12.40 -18.05
N GLY A 339 -3.33 -11.96 -16.85
CA GLY A 339 -3.51 -12.71 -15.61
C GLY A 339 -2.33 -12.57 -14.67
N TYR A 340 -2.45 -13.21 -13.51
CA TYR A 340 -1.38 -13.26 -12.53
C TYR A 340 -0.26 -14.17 -13.04
N ARG A 341 0.98 -13.74 -12.85
CA ARG A 341 2.20 -14.49 -13.15
C ARG A 341 3.13 -14.44 -11.96
N SER A 342 3.59 -15.59 -11.54
CA SER A 342 4.54 -15.68 -10.44
C SER A 342 5.94 -15.27 -10.90
N ILE A 343 6.67 -14.57 -10.04
CA ILE A 343 8.07 -14.19 -10.25
C ILE A 343 8.91 -14.78 -9.13
N ARG A 344 10.05 -15.35 -9.49
CA ARG A 344 11.08 -15.75 -8.55
C ARG A 344 12.41 -15.14 -8.97
N VAL A 345 12.99 -14.32 -8.10
CA VAL A 345 14.34 -13.79 -8.27
C VAL A 345 15.25 -14.44 -7.23
N THR A 346 16.36 -15.00 -7.67
CA THR A 346 17.36 -15.60 -6.79
C THR A 346 18.76 -15.14 -7.18
N THR A 347 19.75 -15.40 -6.33
CA THR A 347 21.16 -15.14 -6.63
C THR A 347 21.96 -16.45 -6.62
N LYS A 348 22.95 -16.53 -7.51
CA LYS A 348 23.91 -17.65 -7.58
C LYS A 348 24.91 -17.63 -6.42
N ILE A 349 25.03 -16.48 -5.73
CA ILE A 349 25.97 -16.30 -4.61
C ILE A 349 25.35 -16.91 -3.35
N LYS A 350 26.08 -17.81 -2.72
CA LYS A 350 25.63 -18.47 -1.49
C LYS A 350 25.49 -17.47 -0.34
N ASN A 351 24.55 -17.77 0.57
CA ASN A 351 24.31 -17.00 1.79
C ASN A 351 23.76 -15.59 1.57
N LEU A 352 23.25 -15.29 0.40
CA LEU A 352 22.47 -14.09 0.13
C LEU A 352 20.99 -14.43 -0.06
N THR A 353 20.14 -13.53 0.38
CA THR A 353 18.68 -13.62 0.21
C THR A 353 18.23 -12.47 -0.67
N VAL A 354 17.45 -12.77 -1.70
CA VAL A 354 16.85 -11.78 -2.58
C VAL A 354 15.40 -11.55 -2.15
N ARG A 355 15.04 -10.29 -2.00
CA ARG A 355 13.67 -9.84 -1.76
C ARG A 355 13.19 -9.11 -3.00
N ALA A 356 12.09 -9.57 -3.58
CA ALA A 356 11.42 -9.00 -4.74
C ALA A 356 9.93 -9.39 -4.69
N ARG A 357 9.09 -8.70 -5.46
CA ARG A 357 7.67 -9.09 -5.57
C ARG A 357 7.53 -10.53 -6.04
N GLN A 358 6.56 -11.25 -5.50
CA GLN A 358 6.33 -12.66 -5.84
C GLN A 358 5.55 -12.86 -7.16
N GLY A 359 5.05 -11.78 -7.73
CA GLY A 359 4.32 -11.84 -9.00
C GLY A 359 3.84 -10.48 -9.49
N TYR A 360 3.16 -10.52 -10.61
CA TYR A 360 2.53 -9.34 -11.22
C TYR A 360 1.32 -9.76 -12.06
N TYR A 361 0.49 -8.78 -12.39
CA TYR A 361 -0.65 -8.97 -13.27
C TYR A 361 -0.31 -8.49 -14.69
N ALA A 362 -0.14 -9.43 -15.62
CA ALA A 362 0.08 -9.11 -17.03
C ALA A 362 -1.17 -8.45 -17.62
N ARG A 363 -0.96 -7.45 -18.47
CA ARG A 363 -2.02 -6.82 -19.26
C ARG A 363 -2.18 -7.59 -20.58
N ALA A 364 -3.42 -7.68 -21.09
CA ALA A 364 -3.64 -8.17 -22.44
C ALA A 364 -2.87 -7.25 -23.42
N SER A 365 -2.09 -7.84 -24.32
CA SER A 365 -1.53 -7.10 -25.46
C SER A 365 -2.68 -6.75 -26.39
N ASN A 366 -2.95 -5.48 -26.60
CA ASN A 366 -3.90 -5.02 -27.61
C ASN A 366 -3.31 -5.22 -29.02
#